data_60f8c5286dd769f231ae07afb9413dd3
#
_entry.id   60f8c5286dd769f231ae07afb9413dd3
#
_cell.length_a   1.000
_cell.length_b   1.000
_cell.length_c   1.000
_cell.angle_alpha   90.00
_cell.angle_beta   90.00
_cell.angle_gamma   90.00
#
_symmetry.space_group_name_H-M   'P 1'
#
loop_
_entity.id
_entity.type
_entity.pdbx_description
1 polymer ?
#
loop_
_entity_poly.entity_id
_entity_poly.type
_entity_poly.pdbx_seq_one_letter_code
_entity_poly.pdbx_strand_id
1 'polypeptide(L)'
;MFEQIIKAYPNVNGFMNVVLSDNIEIYGEEHNEKLSNTSIYSKIVQFLNKKKLSKNQPLLLLEHPSLLCKFQNKNEIINFKRHGNGGIHYLFLKLIQSYPSIKCVDTRIELGYLLALQERKLQNSIAHIQTIEEVYPCYQILSDLRDQFKINEDYYTKHDILYRVYLENMKEMDENMKQLLHLISQYQNIKTKAAKLKKLKVVKDSLYDLFIKCRDLSSYSVDVYIISILLHNPDRKIFVFCGNKHLFRIFFFLKIMTDRKFQLFNDQGKVVKITTKKPFGEHFTNWQKIDYSI
;
A
#
# COMPACT_ATOMS: atom_id res chain seq x y z
N MET A 1 -4.71 -22.30 -7.06
CA MET A 1 -4.89 -22.10 -5.59
C MET A 1 -6.24 -21.51 -5.27
N PHE A 2 -6.63 -20.41 -5.95
CA PHE A 2 -7.90 -19.70 -5.71
C PHE A 2 -9.13 -20.63 -5.73
N GLU A 3 -9.33 -21.42 -6.79
CA GLU A 3 -10.46 -22.36 -6.88
C GLU A 3 -10.52 -23.36 -5.72
N GLN A 4 -9.37 -23.80 -5.22
CA GLN A 4 -9.31 -24.71 -4.08
C GLN A 4 -9.68 -24.00 -2.77
N ILE A 5 -9.30 -22.73 -2.64
CA ILE A 5 -9.67 -21.90 -1.49
C ILE A 5 -11.17 -21.63 -1.49
N ILE A 6 -11.74 -21.20 -2.62
CA ILE A 6 -13.18 -20.89 -2.74
C ILE A 6 -14.04 -22.14 -2.53
N LYS A 7 -13.67 -23.31 -3.11
CA LYS A 7 -14.40 -24.57 -2.90
C LYS A 7 -14.38 -24.99 -1.42
N ALA A 8 -13.29 -24.71 -0.71
CA ALA A 8 -13.15 -25.12 0.68
C ALA A 8 -13.82 -24.13 1.67
N TYR A 9 -14.02 -22.87 1.26
CA TYR A 9 -14.50 -21.77 2.12
C TYR A 9 -15.37 -20.79 1.33
N PRO A 10 -16.60 -21.15 1.01
CA PRO A 10 -17.49 -20.31 0.19
C PRO A 10 -17.90 -18.98 0.85
N ASN A 11 -17.63 -18.79 2.14
CA ASN A 11 -17.97 -17.58 2.92
C ASN A 11 -16.74 -17.06 3.68
N VAL A 12 -15.62 -16.96 3.01
CA VAL A 12 -14.37 -16.68 3.70
C VAL A 12 -14.12 -15.20 3.87
N ASN A 13 -14.12 -14.78 5.12
CA ASN A 13 -13.84 -13.40 5.56
C ASN A 13 -12.34 -13.03 5.61
N GLY A 14 -11.44 -13.76 4.92
CA GLY A 14 -10.00 -13.50 4.93
C GLY A 14 -9.50 -12.64 3.77
N PHE A 15 -10.05 -12.86 2.56
CA PHE A 15 -9.71 -12.07 1.38
C PHE A 15 -10.94 -11.35 0.87
N MET A 16 -10.85 -10.01 0.74
CA MET A 16 -11.95 -9.21 0.20
C MET A 16 -12.04 -9.33 -1.31
N ASN A 17 -10.90 -9.44 -1.99
CA ASN A 17 -10.84 -9.53 -3.44
C ASN A 17 -9.66 -10.40 -3.88
N VAL A 18 -9.80 -11.01 -5.05
CA VAL A 18 -8.75 -11.80 -5.70
C VAL A 18 -8.67 -11.45 -7.18
N VAL A 19 -7.48 -11.17 -7.66
CA VAL A 19 -7.21 -10.94 -9.09
C VAL A 19 -6.52 -12.18 -9.66
N LEU A 20 -7.05 -12.69 -10.76
CA LEU A 20 -6.51 -13.85 -11.46
C LEU A 20 -6.10 -13.52 -12.89
N SER A 21 -4.98 -14.07 -13.30
CA SER A 21 -4.51 -14.24 -14.66
C SER A 21 -3.81 -15.59 -14.73
N ASP A 22 -3.37 -16.04 -15.91
CA ASP A 22 -2.79 -17.37 -16.14
C ASP A 22 -1.70 -17.75 -15.12
N ASN A 23 -0.73 -16.85 -14.92
CA ASN A 23 0.40 -17.08 -14.01
C ASN A 23 0.42 -16.19 -12.76
N ILE A 24 -0.57 -15.31 -12.58
CA ILE A 24 -0.59 -14.36 -11.47
C ILE A 24 -1.87 -14.52 -10.68
N GLU A 25 -1.74 -14.64 -9.37
CA GLU A 25 -2.86 -14.62 -8.43
C GLU A 25 -2.54 -13.59 -7.35
N ILE A 26 -3.39 -12.54 -7.19
CA ILE A 26 -3.22 -11.49 -6.20
C ILE A 26 -4.37 -11.58 -5.22
N TYR A 27 -4.06 -11.68 -3.94
CA TYR A 27 -4.99 -11.81 -2.83
C TYR A 27 -4.98 -10.54 -2.00
N GLY A 28 -6.12 -9.85 -1.93
CA GLY A 28 -6.31 -8.63 -1.14
C GLY A 28 -7.00 -8.91 0.19
N GLU A 29 -6.34 -8.61 1.31
CA GLU A 29 -6.95 -8.68 2.63
C GLU A 29 -7.29 -7.29 3.19
N GLU A 30 -8.26 -7.23 4.09
CA GLU A 30 -8.42 -6.09 4.97
C GLU A 30 -7.53 -6.31 6.20
N HIS A 31 -6.62 -5.37 6.47
CA HIS A 31 -5.75 -5.43 7.65
C HIS A 31 -6.55 -5.16 8.93
N ASN A 32 -7.46 -6.06 9.23
CA ASN A 32 -8.28 -5.98 10.44
C ASN A 32 -7.72 -6.94 11.49
N GLU A 33 -7.23 -6.41 12.60
CA GLU A 33 -6.62 -7.17 13.72
C GLU A 33 -7.54 -8.27 14.28
N LYS A 34 -8.86 -8.20 14.01
CA LYS A 34 -9.87 -9.15 14.49
C LYS A 34 -10.13 -10.33 13.56
N LEU A 35 -9.63 -10.31 12.32
CA LEU A 35 -9.92 -11.34 11.31
C LEU A 35 -8.76 -12.34 11.11
N SER A 36 -8.17 -12.83 12.19
CA SER A 36 -7.27 -13.98 12.11
C SER A 36 -8.04 -15.27 11.85
N ASN A 37 -8.63 -15.41 10.65
CA ASN A 37 -9.13 -16.70 10.23
C ASN A 37 -7.95 -17.60 9.83
N THR A 38 -7.25 -18.10 10.85
CA THR A 38 -6.05 -18.93 10.72
C THR A 38 -6.24 -20.15 9.85
N SER A 39 -7.49 -20.61 9.66
CA SER A 39 -7.80 -21.82 8.90
C SER A 39 -7.49 -21.68 7.40
N ILE A 40 -7.76 -20.51 6.77
CA ILE A 40 -7.43 -20.28 5.34
C ILE A 40 -5.94 -20.20 5.14
N TYR A 41 -5.28 -19.38 5.95
CA TYR A 41 -3.84 -19.20 5.86
C TYR A 41 -3.10 -20.49 6.14
N SER A 42 -3.59 -21.34 7.04
CA SER A 42 -3.06 -22.69 7.28
C SER A 42 -3.14 -23.56 6.03
N LYS A 43 -4.23 -23.51 5.27
CA LYS A 43 -4.35 -24.28 4.02
C LYS A 43 -3.49 -23.71 2.89
N ILE A 44 -3.34 -22.38 2.82
CA ILE A 44 -2.38 -21.76 1.90
C ILE A 44 -0.96 -22.26 2.21
N VAL A 45 -0.56 -22.26 3.47
CA VAL A 45 0.73 -22.81 3.90
C VAL A 45 0.89 -24.28 3.51
N GLN A 46 -0.13 -25.11 3.74
CA GLN A 46 -0.11 -26.53 3.33
C GLN A 46 0.03 -26.69 1.81
N PHE A 47 -0.73 -25.90 1.03
CA PHE A 47 -0.64 -25.93 -0.44
C PHE A 47 0.75 -25.52 -0.92
N LEU A 48 1.29 -24.42 -0.42
CA LEU A 48 2.61 -23.92 -0.79
C LEU A 48 3.72 -24.91 -0.40
N ASN A 49 3.63 -25.48 0.79
CA ASN A 49 4.60 -26.53 1.23
C ASN A 49 4.59 -27.78 0.35
N LYS A 50 3.44 -28.17 -0.20
CA LYS A 50 3.37 -29.26 -1.19
C LYS A 50 4.06 -28.90 -2.52
N LYS A 51 4.10 -27.60 -2.87
CA LYS A 51 4.68 -27.08 -4.12
C LYS A 51 6.16 -26.74 -4.02
N LYS A 52 6.72 -26.63 -2.81
CA LYS A 52 8.12 -26.19 -2.60
C LYS A 52 9.19 -27.08 -3.24
N LEU A 53 8.87 -28.33 -3.48
CA LEU A 53 9.79 -29.31 -4.08
C LEU A 53 9.66 -29.42 -5.62
N SER A 54 8.78 -28.64 -6.24
CA SER A 54 8.60 -28.65 -7.69
C SER A 54 9.68 -27.80 -8.38
N LYS A 55 10.16 -28.26 -9.56
CA LYS A 55 11.10 -27.47 -10.39
C LYS A 55 10.57 -26.07 -10.73
N ASN A 56 9.25 -25.93 -10.86
CA ASN A 56 8.55 -24.67 -11.16
C ASN A 56 7.88 -24.11 -9.90
N GLN A 57 8.67 -23.90 -8.86
CA GLN A 57 8.18 -23.34 -7.62
C GLN A 57 7.61 -21.93 -7.83
N PRO A 58 6.36 -21.65 -7.42
CA PRO A 58 5.79 -20.30 -7.48
C PRO A 58 6.61 -19.30 -6.69
N LEU A 59 6.69 -18.08 -7.18
CA LEU A 59 7.19 -16.95 -6.40
C LEU A 59 6.08 -16.44 -5.48
N LEU A 60 6.40 -16.26 -4.22
CA LEU A 60 5.49 -15.73 -3.22
C LEU A 60 5.90 -14.29 -2.84
N LEU A 61 5.03 -13.33 -3.10
CA LEU A 61 5.20 -11.94 -2.71
C LEU A 61 4.29 -11.64 -1.52
N LEU A 62 4.87 -11.15 -0.43
CA LEU A 62 4.12 -10.76 0.77
C LEU A 62 4.29 -9.26 1.02
N GLU A 63 3.20 -8.53 1.22
CA GLU A 63 3.24 -7.18 1.76
C GLU A 63 3.66 -7.21 3.24
N HIS A 64 4.93 -7.40 3.42
CA HIS A 64 5.61 -7.42 4.71
C HIS A 64 6.93 -6.66 4.56
N PRO A 65 7.43 -5.98 5.61
CA PRO A 65 8.69 -5.23 5.51
C PRO A 65 9.81 -6.06 4.92
N SER A 66 10.40 -5.57 3.82
CA SER A 66 11.42 -6.28 3.06
C SER A 66 12.67 -6.57 3.88
N LEU A 67 13.01 -5.68 4.84
CA LEU A 67 14.08 -5.89 5.79
C LEU A 67 13.92 -7.18 6.60
N LEU A 68 12.69 -7.56 6.96
CA LEU A 68 12.44 -8.75 7.78
C LEU A 68 12.70 -10.06 7.02
N CYS A 69 12.60 -10.06 5.70
CA CYS A 69 12.97 -11.22 4.88
C CYS A 69 14.49 -11.49 4.87
N LYS A 70 15.31 -10.52 5.30
CA LYS A 70 16.77 -10.66 5.42
C LYS A 70 17.20 -11.32 6.73
N PHE A 71 16.32 -11.34 7.73
CA PHE A 71 16.61 -11.99 9.00
C PHE A 71 16.49 -13.51 8.87
N GLN A 72 17.57 -14.22 9.19
CA GLN A 72 17.63 -15.68 9.15
C GLN A 72 17.13 -16.34 10.45
N ASN A 73 16.96 -15.56 11.52
CA ASN A 73 16.64 -16.08 12.86
C ASN A 73 15.21 -15.71 13.29
N LYS A 74 14.41 -16.73 13.66
CA LYS A 74 13.04 -16.56 14.18
C LYS A 74 12.95 -15.65 15.40
N ASN A 75 13.94 -15.68 16.29
CA ASN A 75 13.92 -14.89 17.53
C ASN A 75 14.07 -13.39 17.24
N GLU A 76 14.78 -13.02 16.18
CA GLU A 76 14.91 -11.63 15.74
C GLU A 76 13.58 -11.12 15.16
N ILE A 77 12.84 -11.98 14.44
CA ILE A 77 11.54 -11.68 13.85
C ILE A 77 10.45 -11.51 14.92
N ILE A 78 10.48 -12.33 15.98
CA ILE A 78 9.49 -12.29 17.08
C ILE A 78 9.60 -10.98 17.87
N ASN A 79 10.78 -10.37 17.95
CA ASN A 79 10.97 -9.07 18.60
C ASN A 79 10.35 -7.90 17.80
N PHE A 80 10.08 -8.11 16.52
CA PHE A 80 9.32 -7.17 15.67
C PHE A 80 7.79 -7.28 15.86
N LYS A 81 7.31 -7.59 17.04
CA LYS A 81 5.89 -7.78 17.42
C LYS A 81 4.93 -6.63 17.08
N ARG A 82 5.39 -5.55 16.46
CA ARG A 82 4.59 -4.34 16.21
C ARG A 82 3.87 -4.30 14.86
N HIS A 83 4.06 -5.27 13.99
CA HIS A 83 3.47 -5.23 12.64
C HIS A 83 2.36 -6.28 12.50
N GLY A 84 1.21 -5.98 13.09
CA GLY A 84 -0.09 -6.57 12.78
C GLY A 84 -0.24 -8.07 13.07
N ASN A 85 -1.40 -8.44 13.61
CA ASN A 85 -1.81 -9.84 13.76
C ASN A 85 -2.54 -10.37 12.50
N GLY A 86 -2.28 -9.79 11.32
CA GLY A 86 -2.97 -10.12 10.07
C GLY A 86 -2.52 -11.45 9.45
N GLY A 87 -3.29 -11.91 8.48
CA GLY A 87 -3.02 -13.15 7.77
C GLY A 87 -1.70 -13.17 7.00
N ILE A 88 -1.30 -12.02 6.42
CA ILE A 88 -0.01 -11.87 5.73
C ILE A 88 1.15 -12.09 6.70
N HIS A 89 1.07 -11.55 7.92
CA HIS A 89 2.09 -11.78 8.95
C HIS A 89 2.15 -13.26 9.36
N TYR A 90 1.00 -13.94 9.48
CA TYR A 90 0.97 -15.37 9.73
C TYR A 90 1.65 -16.17 8.61
N LEU A 91 1.36 -15.86 7.33
CA LEU A 91 2.01 -16.49 6.18
C LEU A 91 3.53 -16.29 6.23
N PHE A 92 3.98 -15.05 6.52
CA PHE A 92 5.38 -14.74 6.69
C PHE A 92 6.05 -15.64 7.74
N LEU A 93 5.53 -15.68 8.97
CA LEU A 93 6.10 -16.48 10.06
C LEU A 93 6.15 -17.98 9.76
N LYS A 94 5.19 -18.51 9.00
CA LYS A 94 5.13 -19.93 8.66
C LYS A 94 5.97 -20.33 7.45
N LEU A 95 6.24 -19.41 6.55
CA LEU A 95 6.88 -19.71 5.26
C LEU A 95 8.31 -19.22 5.14
N ILE A 96 8.71 -18.16 5.87
CA ILE A 96 10.02 -17.52 5.70
C ILE A 96 11.22 -18.48 5.81
N GLN A 97 11.12 -19.51 6.64
CA GLN A 97 12.19 -20.48 6.82
C GLN A 97 12.03 -21.75 5.96
N SER A 98 10.86 -22.00 5.43
CA SER A 98 10.54 -23.26 4.76
C SER A 98 10.28 -23.10 3.26
N TYR A 99 10.00 -21.89 2.78
CA TYR A 99 9.66 -21.61 1.39
C TYR A 99 10.73 -20.73 0.73
N PRO A 100 11.64 -21.30 -0.09
CA PRO A 100 12.81 -20.58 -0.60
C PRO A 100 12.49 -19.45 -1.59
N SER A 101 11.32 -19.50 -2.24
CA SER A 101 10.88 -18.50 -3.22
C SER A 101 9.92 -17.44 -2.62
N ILE A 102 10.18 -17.02 -1.38
CA ILE A 102 9.43 -15.94 -0.73
C ILE A 102 10.16 -14.61 -0.87
N LYS A 103 9.40 -13.52 -1.08
CA LYS A 103 9.92 -12.16 -1.14
C LYS A 103 8.98 -11.21 -0.41
N CYS A 104 9.49 -10.45 0.54
CA CYS A 104 8.76 -9.37 1.17
C CYS A 104 8.85 -8.12 0.30
N VAL A 105 7.73 -7.44 0.10
CA VAL A 105 7.63 -6.37 -0.90
C VAL A 105 7.30 -4.99 -0.33
N ASP A 106 7.14 -4.86 0.98
CA ASP A 106 7.01 -3.55 1.61
C ASP A 106 8.38 -2.90 1.76
N THR A 107 8.70 -2.03 0.82
CA THR A 107 9.99 -1.32 0.71
C THR A 107 10.00 0.04 1.41
N ARG A 108 8.90 0.45 2.03
CA ARG A 108 8.76 1.81 2.62
C ARG A 108 9.85 2.15 3.63
N ILE A 109 10.25 1.20 4.47
CA ILE A 109 11.31 1.41 5.47
C ILE A 109 12.68 1.55 4.79
N GLU A 110 12.98 0.73 3.78
CA GLU A 110 14.26 0.78 3.03
C GLU A 110 14.42 2.09 2.26
N LEU A 111 13.31 2.66 1.79
CA LEU A 111 13.27 3.96 1.12
C LEU A 111 13.31 5.14 2.10
N GLY A 112 13.41 4.88 3.41
CA GLY A 112 13.43 5.92 4.44
C GLY A 112 12.07 6.58 4.70
N TYR A 113 10.96 5.95 4.27
CA TYR A 113 9.62 6.49 4.49
C TYR A 113 9.16 6.22 5.92
N LEU A 114 9.68 7.01 6.86
CA LEU A 114 9.42 6.86 8.30
C LEU A 114 7.94 6.99 8.67
N LEU A 115 7.12 7.57 7.80
CA LEU A 115 5.67 7.63 7.98
C LEU A 115 5.06 6.25 8.19
N ALA A 116 5.56 5.22 7.53
CA ALA A 116 5.11 3.84 7.72
C ALA A 116 5.20 3.37 9.18
N LEU A 117 6.18 3.90 9.94
CA LEU A 117 6.38 3.60 11.36
C LEU A 117 5.62 4.53 12.30
N GLN A 118 5.29 5.73 11.85
CA GLN A 118 4.76 6.81 12.68
C GLN A 118 3.36 7.26 12.28
N GLU A 119 2.73 6.60 11.32
CA GLU A 119 1.45 7.00 10.73
C GLU A 119 0.38 7.29 11.80
N ARG A 120 0.14 6.34 12.69
CA ARG A 120 -0.87 6.49 13.77
C ARG A 120 -0.52 7.64 14.72
N LYS A 121 0.77 7.82 15.04
CA LYS A 121 1.22 8.89 15.93
C LYS A 121 0.99 10.25 15.27
N LEU A 122 1.37 10.42 14.01
CA LEU A 122 1.20 11.67 13.29
C LEU A 122 -0.28 12.00 13.08
N GLN A 123 -1.10 11.00 12.70
CA GLN A 123 -2.55 11.15 12.57
C GLN A 123 -3.18 11.63 13.88
N ASN A 124 -2.82 11.02 15.02
CA ASN A 124 -3.28 11.45 16.32
C ASN A 124 -2.81 12.86 16.67
N SER A 125 -1.55 13.20 16.39
CA SER A 125 -1.04 14.55 16.61
C SER A 125 -1.84 15.58 15.83
N ILE A 126 -2.09 15.35 14.53
CA ILE A 126 -2.91 16.23 13.69
C ILE A 126 -4.34 16.37 14.26
N ALA A 127 -4.94 15.26 14.70
CA ALA A 127 -6.29 15.27 15.27
C ALA A 127 -6.41 16.16 16.52
N HIS A 128 -5.37 16.25 17.34
CA HIS A 128 -5.36 16.96 18.62
C HIS A 128 -4.75 18.38 18.57
N ILE A 129 -4.39 18.90 17.40
CA ILE A 129 -3.90 20.29 17.25
C ILE A 129 -4.92 21.28 17.79
N GLN A 130 -4.48 22.15 18.70
CA GLN A 130 -5.26 23.22 19.32
C GLN A 130 -4.67 24.61 19.05
N THR A 131 -3.40 24.69 18.68
CA THR A 131 -2.68 25.93 18.41
C THR A 131 -1.97 25.87 17.06
N ILE A 132 -1.61 27.05 16.51
CA ILE A 132 -0.89 27.10 15.22
C ILE A 132 0.55 26.59 15.37
N GLU A 133 1.14 26.73 16.54
CA GLU A 133 2.49 26.26 16.86
C GLU A 133 2.59 24.73 16.76
N GLU A 134 1.52 24.02 17.10
CA GLU A 134 1.46 22.55 17.00
C GLU A 134 1.36 22.03 15.55
N VAL A 135 1.05 22.91 14.60
CA VAL A 135 1.02 22.57 13.16
C VAL A 135 2.44 22.34 12.62
N TYR A 136 3.42 23.14 13.06
CA TYR A 136 4.77 23.15 12.49
C TYR A 136 5.50 21.81 12.62
N PRO A 137 5.51 21.12 13.77
CA PRO A 137 6.15 19.81 13.88
C PRO A 137 5.54 18.77 12.94
N CYS A 138 4.21 18.76 12.78
CA CYS A 138 3.54 17.87 11.85
C CYS A 138 3.87 18.20 10.39
N TYR A 139 3.87 19.49 10.04
CA TYR A 139 4.28 19.97 8.72
C TYR A 139 5.72 19.57 8.39
N GLN A 140 6.65 19.74 9.33
CA GLN A 140 8.06 19.37 9.12
C GLN A 140 8.22 17.89 8.78
N ILE A 141 7.55 16.99 9.51
CA ILE A 141 7.56 15.54 9.22
C ILE A 141 7.09 15.26 7.79
N LEU A 142 6.04 15.95 7.32
CA LEU A 142 5.52 15.76 5.96
C LEU A 142 6.43 16.36 4.89
N SER A 143 7.10 17.49 5.23
CA SER A 143 8.12 18.10 4.37
C SER A 143 9.34 17.21 4.20
N ASP A 144 9.85 16.65 5.29
CA ASP A 144 10.98 15.73 5.26
C ASP A 144 10.64 14.47 4.43
N LEU A 145 9.42 13.96 4.57
CA LEU A 145 8.94 12.83 3.77
C LEU A 145 8.85 13.16 2.28
N ARG A 146 8.35 14.36 1.95
CA ARG A 146 8.31 14.84 0.56
C ARG A 146 9.71 14.93 -0.04
N ASP A 147 10.69 15.39 0.71
CA ASP A 147 12.08 15.45 0.26
C ASP A 147 12.66 14.04 0.10
N GLN A 148 12.28 13.10 0.96
CA GLN A 148 12.64 11.71 0.82
C GLN A 148 12.04 11.06 -0.43
N PHE A 149 10.81 11.43 -0.84
CA PHE A 149 10.26 10.99 -2.11
C PHE A 149 11.08 11.50 -3.30
N LYS A 150 11.56 12.73 -3.27
CA LYS A 150 12.43 13.29 -4.32
C LYS A 150 13.79 12.57 -4.40
N ILE A 151 14.40 12.28 -3.25
CA ILE A 151 15.65 11.51 -3.20
C ILE A 151 15.48 10.13 -3.85
N ASN A 152 14.31 9.52 -3.71
CA ASN A 152 14.00 8.20 -4.27
C ASN A 152 13.29 8.26 -5.64
N GLU A 153 13.35 9.36 -6.38
CA GLU A 153 12.66 9.52 -7.66
C GLU A 153 12.99 8.39 -8.64
N ASP A 154 14.27 8.00 -8.75
CA ASP A 154 14.73 6.90 -9.62
C ASP A 154 14.04 5.57 -9.35
N TYR A 155 13.53 5.38 -8.13
CA TYR A 155 12.76 4.18 -7.80
C TYR A 155 11.47 4.06 -8.62
N TYR A 156 10.87 5.18 -9.01
CA TYR A 156 9.60 5.27 -9.74
C TYR A 156 9.78 5.28 -11.26
N THR A 157 11.00 5.54 -11.77
CA THR A 157 11.28 5.66 -13.20
C THR A 157 11.27 4.33 -13.97
N LYS A 158 11.03 3.20 -13.29
CA LYS A 158 11.08 1.85 -13.88
C LYS A 158 10.12 1.63 -15.05
N HIS A 159 9.03 2.39 -15.08
CA HIS A 159 8.01 2.35 -16.13
C HIS A 159 7.36 3.73 -16.28
N ASP A 160 7.22 4.21 -17.51
CA ASP A 160 6.71 5.55 -17.82
C ASP A 160 5.36 5.86 -17.16
N ILE A 161 4.42 4.92 -17.21
CA ILE A 161 3.09 5.11 -16.60
C ILE A 161 3.21 5.28 -15.08
N LEU A 162 4.01 4.45 -14.40
CA LEU A 162 4.22 4.54 -12.96
C LEU A 162 4.92 5.84 -12.59
N TYR A 163 5.86 6.29 -13.41
CA TYR A 163 6.57 7.55 -13.20
C TYR A 163 5.67 8.77 -13.39
N ARG A 164 4.82 8.79 -14.44
CA ARG A 164 3.84 9.88 -14.62
C ARG A 164 2.92 10.02 -13.40
N VAL A 165 2.45 8.90 -12.86
CA VAL A 165 1.63 8.92 -11.64
C VAL A 165 2.40 9.48 -10.45
N TYR A 166 3.66 9.10 -10.29
CA TYR A 166 4.52 9.67 -9.26
C TYR A 166 4.63 11.20 -9.42
N LEU A 167 4.95 11.69 -10.63
CA LEU A 167 5.12 13.11 -10.92
C LEU A 167 3.85 13.93 -10.62
N GLU A 168 2.68 13.44 -11.02
CA GLU A 168 1.41 14.14 -10.75
C GLU A 168 1.12 14.21 -9.24
N ASN A 169 1.38 13.14 -8.50
CA ASN A 169 1.22 13.15 -7.04
C ASN A 169 2.22 14.08 -6.35
N MET A 170 3.47 14.13 -6.80
CA MET A 170 4.49 15.05 -6.29
C MET A 170 4.12 16.51 -6.54
N LYS A 171 3.65 16.83 -7.75
CA LYS A 171 3.18 18.17 -8.09
C LYS A 171 2.01 18.60 -7.20
N GLU A 172 1.02 17.75 -7.04
CA GLU A 172 -0.15 18.04 -6.19
C GLU A 172 0.27 18.22 -4.72
N MET A 173 1.20 17.42 -4.24
CA MET A 173 1.74 17.54 -2.88
C MET A 173 2.46 18.88 -2.70
N ASP A 174 3.29 19.31 -3.65
CA ASP A 174 3.99 20.62 -3.63
C ASP A 174 2.99 21.78 -3.60
N GLU A 175 1.90 21.69 -4.38
CA GLU A 175 0.84 22.70 -4.38
C GLU A 175 0.12 22.77 -3.03
N ASN A 176 -0.22 21.61 -2.44
CA ASN A 176 -0.86 21.57 -1.12
C ASN A 176 0.05 22.09 0.00
N MET A 177 1.34 21.81 -0.06
CA MET A 177 2.30 22.38 0.89
C MET A 177 2.36 23.93 0.80
N LYS A 178 2.41 24.47 -0.41
CA LYS A 178 2.37 25.94 -0.62
C LYS A 178 1.07 26.55 -0.09
N GLN A 179 -0.07 25.91 -0.37
CA GLN A 179 -1.37 26.37 0.14
C GLN A 179 -1.43 26.33 1.66
N LEU A 180 -0.92 25.27 2.29
CA LEU A 180 -0.88 25.14 3.75
C LEU A 180 -0.04 26.25 4.37
N LEU A 181 1.16 26.55 3.84
CA LEU A 181 2.01 27.64 4.32
C LEU A 181 1.32 29.00 4.17
N HIS A 182 0.61 29.23 3.06
CA HIS A 182 -0.19 30.44 2.88
C HIS A 182 -1.32 30.54 3.91
N LEU A 183 -2.01 29.45 4.21
CA LEU A 183 -3.04 29.43 5.26
C LEU A 183 -2.47 29.75 6.65
N ILE A 184 -1.29 29.24 6.97
CA ILE A 184 -0.57 29.51 8.22
C ILE A 184 -0.19 31.00 8.30
N SER A 185 0.35 31.58 7.22
CA SER A 185 0.71 33.00 7.19
C SER A 185 -0.50 33.93 7.39
N GLN A 186 -1.64 33.58 6.79
CA GLN A 186 -2.88 34.32 7.00
C GLN A 186 -3.38 34.24 8.44
N TYR A 187 -3.16 33.11 9.16
CA TYR A 187 -3.57 32.97 10.55
C TYR A 187 -2.90 34.02 11.46
N GLN A 188 -1.63 34.36 11.22
CA GLN A 188 -0.88 35.30 12.02
C GLN A 188 -1.49 36.71 11.98
N ASN A 189 -2.17 37.10 10.91
CA ASN A 189 -2.77 38.41 10.70
C ASN A 189 -4.19 38.54 11.31
N ILE A 190 -4.75 37.45 11.87
CA ILE A 190 -6.12 37.45 12.42
C ILE A 190 -6.11 38.02 13.84
N LYS A 191 -6.99 39.00 14.08
CA LYS A 191 -7.07 39.71 15.38
C LYS A 191 -8.06 39.08 16.37
N THR A 192 -9.15 38.47 15.87
CA THR A 192 -10.21 37.97 16.77
C THR A 192 -10.05 36.46 17.07
N LYS A 193 -10.34 36.09 18.33
CA LYS A 193 -10.26 34.67 18.76
C LYS A 193 -11.17 33.76 17.95
N ALA A 194 -12.40 34.15 17.64
CA ALA A 194 -13.35 33.36 16.86
C ALA A 194 -12.84 33.10 15.43
N ALA A 195 -12.29 34.15 14.75
CA ALA A 195 -11.72 34.00 13.43
C ALA A 195 -10.46 33.13 13.44
N LYS A 196 -9.61 33.24 14.48
CA LYS A 196 -8.44 32.35 14.66
C LYS A 196 -8.87 30.90 14.78
N LEU A 197 -9.86 30.55 15.59
CA LEU A 197 -10.35 29.18 15.72
C LEU A 197 -10.90 28.63 14.40
N LYS A 198 -11.68 29.42 13.67
CA LYS A 198 -12.18 29.04 12.33
C LYS A 198 -11.03 28.78 11.35
N LYS A 199 -10.02 29.65 11.33
CA LYS A 199 -8.86 29.51 10.44
C LYS A 199 -7.99 28.30 10.82
N LEU A 200 -7.78 28.07 12.13
CA LEU A 200 -7.03 26.91 12.61
C LEU A 200 -7.67 25.59 12.16
N LYS A 201 -9.01 25.51 12.14
CA LYS A 201 -9.72 24.35 11.60
C LYS A 201 -9.35 24.12 10.13
N VAL A 202 -9.38 25.16 9.29
CA VAL A 202 -9.02 25.06 7.86
C VAL A 202 -7.56 24.62 7.69
N VAL A 203 -6.62 25.17 8.48
CA VAL A 203 -5.20 24.76 8.47
C VAL A 203 -5.06 23.28 8.82
N LYS A 204 -5.78 22.84 9.85
CA LYS A 204 -5.77 21.45 10.31
C LYS A 204 -6.32 20.47 9.27
N ASP A 205 -7.44 20.82 8.62
CA ASP A 205 -8.03 20.02 7.55
C ASP A 205 -7.05 19.91 6.37
N SER A 206 -6.42 21.02 5.95
CA SER A 206 -5.41 21.04 4.89
C SER A 206 -4.14 20.22 5.25
N LEU A 207 -3.71 20.27 6.50
CA LEU A 207 -2.59 19.44 6.99
C LEU A 207 -2.94 17.94 6.97
N TYR A 208 -4.19 17.60 7.31
CA TYR A 208 -4.66 16.22 7.24
C TYR A 208 -4.73 15.71 5.80
N ASP A 209 -5.20 16.53 4.86
CA ASP A 209 -5.21 16.18 3.43
C ASP A 209 -3.79 15.93 2.90
N LEU A 210 -2.84 16.79 3.28
CA LEU A 210 -1.42 16.59 2.94
C LEU A 210 -0.88 15.28 3.55
N PHE A 211 -1.22 14.97 4.80
CA PHE A 211 -0.86 13.70 5.44
C PHE A 211 -1.39 12.50 4.65
N ILE A 212 -2.67 12.52 4.22
CA ILE A 212 -3.26 11.44 3.43
C ILE A 212 -2.52 11.26 2.11
N LYS A 213 -2.16 12.34 1.41
CA LYS A 213 -1.39 12.27 0.16
C LYS A 213 0.00 11.67 0.35
N CYS A 214 0.71 12.10 1.37
CA CYS A 214 2.02 11.53 1.73
C CYS A 214 1.92 10.03 2.04
N ARG A 215 0.89 9.63 2.79
CA ARG A 215 0.62 8.22 3.09
C ARG A 215 0.36 7.40 1.84
N ASP A 216 -0.47 7.92 0.94
CA ASP A 216 -0.85 7.22 -0.27
C ASP A 216 0.32 7.10 -1.25
N LEU A 217 1.17 8.13 -1.37
CA LEU A 217 2.40 8.06 -2.18
C LEU A 217 3.44 7.11 -1.56
N SER A 218 3.59 7.10 -0.24
CA SER A 218 4.42 6.11 0.46
C SER A 218 3.91 4.67 0.20
N SER A 219 2.60 4.48 0.26
CA SER A 219 1.97 3.18 -0.04
C SER A 219 2.15 2.78 -1.50
N TYR A 220 2.17 3.75 -2.43
CA TYR A 220 2.38 3.52 -3.86
C TYR A 220 3.75 2.90 -4.19
N SER A 221 4.79 3.15 -3.38
CA SER A 221 6.09 2.52 -3.58
C SER A 221 6.03 0.98 -3.54
N VAL A 222 5.15 0.43 -2.72
CA VAL A 222 4.91 -1.02 -2.63
C VAL A 222 4.31 -1.55 -3.94
N ASP A 223 3.35 -0.81 -4.51
CA ASP A 223 2.71 -1.19 -5.77
C ASP A 223 3.71 -1.19 -6.92
N VAL A 224 4.54 -0.14 -7.01
CA VAL A 224 5.63 -0.02 -8.02
C VAL A 224 6.56 -1.23 -7.94
N TYR A 225 6.93 -1.65 -6.72
CA TYR A 225 7.81 -2.79 -6.56
C TYR A 225 7.16 -4.11 -6.97
N ILE A 226 5.91 -4.35 -6.55
CA ILE A 226 5.16 -5.55 -6.93
C ILE A 226 5.00 -5.59 -8.46
N ILE A 227 4.52 -4.51 -9.08
CA ILE A 227 4.32 -4.43 -10.54
C ILE A 227 5.64 -4.71 -11.27
N SER A 228 6.74 -4.10 -10.83
CA SER A 228 8.06 -4.34 -11.43
C SER A 228 8.45 -5.82 -11.40
N ILE A 229 8.20 -6.52 -10.29
CA ILE A 229 8.47 -7.96 -10.20
C ILE A 229 7.57 -8.76 -11.15
N LEU A 230 6.28 -8.41 -11.21
CA LEU A 230 5.31 -9.11 -12.06
C LEU A 230 5.64 -8.97 -13.55
N LEU A 231 6.07 -7.78 -13.98
CA LEU A 231 6.44 -7.50 -15.37
C LEU A 231 7.77 -8.16 -15.78
N HIS A 232 8.74 -8.25 -14.85
CA HIS A 232 10.04 -8.90 -15.11
C HIS A 232 9.99 -10.44 -15.05
N ASN A 233 8.88 -11.04 -14.64
CA ASN A 233 8.73 -12.49 -14.53
C ASN A 233 7.45 -12.98 -15.23
N PRO A 234 7.30 -12.77 -16.54
CA PRO A 234 6.06 -13.00 -17.27
C PRO A 234 5.60 -14.46 -17.25
N ASP A 235 6.51 -15.41 -17.25
CA ASP A 235 6.22 -16.85 -17.39
C ASP A 235 6.19 -17.58 -16.05
N ARG A 236 6.54 -16.88 -14.96
CA ARG A 236 6.61 -17.48 -13.63
C ARG A 236 5.24 -17.45 -12.95
N LYS A 237 4.85 -18.53 -12.31
CA LYS A 237 3.69 -18.52 -11.40
C LYS A 237 4.01 -17.69 -10.18
N ILE A 238 3.19 -16.65 -9.92
CA ILE A 238 3.39 -15.69 -8.82
C ILE A 238 2.10 -15.60 -7.99
N PHE A 239 2.25 -15.70 -6.68
CA PHE A 239 1.22 -15.41 -5.70
C PHE A 239 1.59 -14.13 -4.96
N VAL A 240 0.67 -13.17 -4.92
CA VAL A 240 0.83 -11.91 -4.18
C VAL A 240 -0.20 -11.88 -3.06
N PHE A 241 0.24 -11.57 -1.85
CA PHE A 241 -0.63 -11.32 -0.69
C PHE A 241 -0.37 -9.90 -0.21
N CYS A 242 -1.38 -9.04 -0.35
CA CYS A 242 -1.29 -7.63 -0.03
C CYS A 242 -2.61 -7.09 0.53
N GLY A 243 -2.59 -5.86 1.05
CA GLY A 243 -3.81 -5.15 1.42
C GLY A 243 -4.70 -4.89 0.20
N ASN A 244 -5.99 -4.85 0.42
CA ASN A 244 -7.00 -4.72 -0.64
C ASN A 244 -6.80 -3.45 -1.49
N LYS A 245 -6.31 -2.34 -0.91
CA LYS A 245 -5.99 -1.11 -1.65
C LYS A 245 -4.85 -1.33 -2.67
N HIS A 246 -3.82 -2.07 -2.29
CA HIS A 246 -2.71 -2.44 -3.19
C HIS A 246 -3.20 -3.32 -4.33
N LEU A 247 -4.05 -4.32 -4.03
CA LEU A 247 -4.63 -5.20 -5.05
C LEU A 247 -5.31 -4.40 -6.16
N PHE A 248 -6.18 -3.43 -5.81
CA PHE A 248 -6.90 -2.64 -6.82
C PHE A 248 -5.96 -1.80 -7.68
N ARG A 249 -4.96 -1.13 -7.10
CA ARG A 249 -3.99 -0.33 -7.85
C ARG A 249 -3.15 -1.19 -8.78
N ILE A 250 -2.63 -2.32 -8.27
CA ILE A 250 -1.85 -3.27 -9.06
C ILE A 250 -2.70 -3.82 -10.23
N PHE A 251 -3.93 -4.24 -9.96
CA PHE A 251 -4.84 -4.73 -10.99
C PHE A 251 -5.07 -3.71 -12.11
N PHE A 252 -5.32 -2.45 -11.73
CA PHE A 252 -5.51 -1.37 -12.69
C PHE A 252 -4.28 -1.16 -13.57
N PHE A 253 -3.10 -1.06 -12.97
CA PHE A 253 -1.84 -0.88 -13.72
C PHE A 253 -1.55 -2.05 -14.63
N LEU A 254 -1.66 -3.27 -14.14
CA LEU A 254 -1.42 -4.46 -14.98
C LEU A 254 -2.37 -4.52 -16.17
N LYS A 255 -3.62 -4.08 -15.99
CA LYS A 255 -4.60 -4.01 -17.06
C LYS A 255 -4.25 -2.96 -18.15
N ILE A 256 -3.58 -1.87 -17.77
CA ILE A 256 -3.15 -0.82 -18.71
C ILE A 256 -1.81 -1.19 -19.36
N MET A 257 -0.90 -1.77 -18.59
CA MET A 257 0.50 -1.98 -18.98
C MET A 257 0.72 -3.32 -19.70
N THR A 258 -0.30 -4.21 -19.76
CA THR A 258 -0.15 -5.54 -20.36
C THR A 258 -1.40 -5.94 -21.13
N ASP A 259 -1.26 -6.75 -22.18
CA ASP A 259 -2.37 -7.36 -22.91
C ASP A 259 -3.00 -8.56 -22.19
N ARG A 260 -2.58 -8.84 -20.96
CA ARG A 260 -3.07 -9.98 -20.19
C ARG A 260 -4.50 -9.78 -19.73
N LYS A 261 -5.27 -10.85 -19.79
CA LYS A 261 -6.64 -10.87 -19.26
C LYS A 261 -6.59 -11.10 -17.75
N PHE A 262 -7.02 -10.09 -16.99
CA PHE A 262 -7.19 -10.18 -15.55
C PHE A 262 -8.66 -10.23 -15.19
N GLN A 263 -9.03 -11.09 -14.25
CA GLN A 263 -10.37 -11.17 -13.68
C GLN A 263 -10.28 -10.83 -12.19
N LEU A 264 -11.22 -10.01 -11.74
CA LEU A 264 -11.37 -9.65 -10.33
C LEU A 264 -12.56 -10.41 -9.75
N PHE A 265 -12.36 -10.99 -8.58
CA PHE A 265 -13.38 -11.72 -7.82
C PHE A 265 -13.53 -11.08 -6.44
N ASN A 266 -14.75 -11.05 -5.91
CA ASN A 266 -15.02 -10.66 -4.53
C ASN A 266 -14.80 -11.84 -3.56
N ASP A 267 -15.05 -11.60 -2.27
CA ASP A 267 -14.98 -12.56 -1.18
C ASP A 267 -15.90 -13.79 -1.36
N GLN A 268 -16.97 -13.64 -2.16
CA GLN A 268 -17.91 -14.72 -2.51
C GLN A 268 -17.50 -15.49 -3.79
N GLY A 269 -16.35 -15.15 -4.38
CA GLY A 269 -15.90 -15.75 -5.64
C GLY A 269 -16.70 -15.31 -6.87
N LYS A 270 -17.46 -14.21 -6.79
CA LYS A 270 -18.20 -13.66 -7.92
C LYS A 270 -17.32 -12.68 -8.68
N VAL A 271 -17.38 -12.73 -10.01
CA VAL A 271 -16.68 -11.78 -10.88
C VAL A 271 -17.20 -10.38 -10.64
N VAL A 272 -16.27 -9.46 -10.33
CA VAL A 272 -16.58 -8.04 -10.15
C VAL A 272 -16.22 -7.28 -11.43
N LYS A 273 -17.20 -6.60 -12.02
CA LYS A 273 -16.96 -5.67 -13.12
C LYS A 273 -16.60 -4.31 -12.53
N ILE A 274 -15.33 -3.90 -12.64
CA ILE A 274 -14.95 -2.54 -12.28
C ILE A 274 -15.39 -1.62 -13.42
N THR A 275 -16.40 -0.80 -13.15
CA THR A 275 -16.68 0.36 -13.98
C THR A 275 -15.65 1.43 -13.60
N THR A 276 -14.82 1.81 -14.55
CA THR A 276 -13.57 2.58 -14.44
C THR A 276 -13.69 3.99 -13.84
N LYS A 277 -14.82 4.38 -13.26
CA LYS A 277 -15.01 5.78 -12.83
C LYS A 277 -14.31 6.16 -11.52
N LYS A 278 -14.01 5.21 -10.61
CA LYS A 278 -13.26 5.48 -9.36
C LYS A 278 -12.63 4.19 -8.80
N PRO A 279 -11.58 3.59 -9.41
CA PRO A 279 -10.94 2.39 -8.86
C PRO A 279 -10.10 2.68 -7.62
N PHE A 280 -9.84 3.96 -7.32
CA PHE A 280 -9.02 4.44 -6.24
C PHE A 280 -9.86 5.37 -5.38
N GLY A 281 -9.80 5.21 -4.07
CA GLY A 281 -10.54 6.06 -3.14
C GLY A 281 -10.36 7.56 -3.46
N GLU A 282 -11.18 8.41 -2.88
CA GLU A 282 -11.29 9.83 -3.18
C GLU A 282 -9.96 10.61 -3.18
N HIS A 283 -8.90 10.04 -2.63
CA HIS A 283 -7.59 10.66 -2.44
C HIS A 283 -6.62 10.51 -3.63
N PHE A 284 -6.86 9.58 -4.57
CA PHE A 284 -6.12 9.47 -5.84
C PHE A 284 -6.93 10.11 -6.97
N THR A 285 -7.29 11.38 -6.83
CA THR A 285 -8.25 12.07 -7.72
C THR A 285 -7.70 12.37 -9.12
N ASN A 286 -6.39 12.45 -9.29
CA ASN A 286 -5.78 12.88 -10.56
C ASN A 286 -5.53 11.75 -11.56
N TRP A 287 -5.80 10.50 -11.22
CA TRP A 287 -5.69 9.36 -12.15
C TRP A 287 -6.49 9.53 -13.44
N GLN A 288 -7.62 10.21 -13.37
CA GLN A 288 -8.49 10.48 -14.52
C GLN A 288 -7.90 11.50 -15.51
N LYS A 289 -6.86 12.25 -15.10
CA LYS A 289 -6.19 13.27 -15.92
C LYS A 289 -4.95 12.74 -16.63
N ILE A 290 -4.49 11.55 -16.28
CA ILE A 290 -3.32 10.96 -16.90
C ILE A 290 -3.76 10.35 -18.22
N ASP A 291 -3.19 10.85 -19.32
CA ASP A 291 -3.35 10.23 -20.63
C ASP A 291 -2.57 8.91 -20.64
N TYR A 292 -3.30 7.79 -20.72
CA TYR A 292 -2.75 6.44 -20.81
C TYR A 292 -2.52 5.98 -22.25
N SER A 293 -2.77 6.83 -23.25
CA SER A 293 -2.40 6.55 -24.64
C SER A 293 -0.87 6.54 -24.77
N ILE A 294 -0.34 5.40 -25.12
CA ILE A 294 1.06 5.20 -25.52
C ILE A 294 1.15 5.33 -27.03
#